data_6b872a0da949921483cc0368a69ee3a7
#
_entry.id   6b872a0da949921483cc0368a69ee3a7
#
_cell.length_a   1.000
_cell.length_b   1.000
_cell.length_c   1.000
_cell.angle_alpha   90.00
_cell.angle_beta   90.00
_cell.angle_gamma   90.00
#
_symmetry.space_group_name_H-M   'P 1'
#
loop_
_entity.id
_entity.type
_entity.pdbx_description
1 polymer ?
#
loop_
_entity_poly.entity_id
_entity_poly.type
_entity_poly.pdbx_seq_one_letter_code
_entity_poly.pdbx_strand_id
1 'polypeptide(L)'
;MLRRAESKPGRKSGMTYDVQLTETFQKSIKALKKKYPHVKDDLLGQIKALEKDPFVGDPIPGWNKEIWKVRVASSDVKKGKRGGYRLIYFWKATEVKIYLLVAYFKGEKAEITKKEIETLLKKLNQELEMTLK
;
A
#
# COMPACT_ATOMS: atom_id res chain seq x y z
N MET A 1 -7.45 8.61 6.11
CA MET A 1 -8.28 7.64 5.41
C MET A 1 -8.69 8.17 4.06
N LEU A 2 -8.57 7.37 3.04
CA LEU A 2 -9.07 7.74 1.74
C LEU A 2 -10.56 7.45 1.66
N ARG A 3 -11.30 8.35 1.07
CA ARG A 3 -12.71 8.08 0.86
C ARG A 3 -12.87 6.99 -0.19
N ARG A 4 -13.95 6.25 -0.08
CA ARG A 4 -14.26 5.23 -1.07
C ARG A 4 -14.77 5.91 -2.35
N ALA A 5 -14.22 5.50 -3.48
CA ALA A 5 -14.70 5.98 -4.76
C ALA A 5 -16.00 5.28 -5.12
N GLU A 6 -16.87 5.97 -5.82
CA GLU A 6 -18.12 5.38 -6.25
C GLU A 6 -17.90 4.45 -7.43
N SER A 7 -18.62 3.35 -7.45
CA SER A 7 -18.61 2.45 -8.58
C SER A 7 -19.21 3.13 -9.79
N LYS A 8 -18.64 2.89 -10.94
CA LYS A 8 -19.15 3.46 -12.17
C LYS A 8 -20.07 2.47 -12.85
N PRO A 9 -21.27 2.89 -13.20
CA PRO A 9 -22.21 2.01 -13.90
C PRO A 9 -21.61 1.51 -15.21
N GLY A 10 -21.92 0.28 -15.56
CA GLY A 10 -21.46 -0.28 -16.80
C GLY A 10 -20.10 -0.93 -16.79
N ARG A 11 -19.31 -0.72 -15.75
CA ARG A 11 -18.04 -1.40 -15.62
C ARG A 11 -18.28 -2.83 -15.19
N LYS A 12 -17.50 -3.75 -15.73
CA LYS A 12 -17.68 -5.16 -15.43
C LYS A 12 -17.65 -5.46 -13.94
N SER A 13 -16.63 -4.99 -13.26
CA SER A 13 -16.56 -5.14 -11.82
C SER A 13 -17.43 -4.12 -11.11
N GLY A 14 -17.58 -2.95 -11.73
CA GLY A 14 -18.36 -1.86 -11.16
C GLY A 14 -17.90 -1.42 -9.80
N MET A 15 -16.88 -2.07 -9.26
CA MET A 15 -16.46 -1.92 -7.89
C MET A 15 -15.17 -1.14 -7.78
N THR A 16 -15.12 -0.26 -6.81
CA THR A 16 -13.87 0.38 -6.43
C THR A 16 -13.58 -0.03 -4.99
N TYR A 17 -12.31 -0.02 -4.64
CA TYR A 17 -11.86 -0.48 -3.34
C TYR A 17 -11.54 0.70 -2.45
N ASP A 18 -11.81 0.53 -1.17
CA ASP A 18 -11.61 1.57 -0.18
C ASP A 18 -10.18 1.45 0.37
N VAL A 19 -9.29 2.32 -0.09
CA VAL A 19 -7.89 2.27 0.33
C VAL A 19 -7.71 3.11 1.59
N GLN A 20 -7.23 2.44 2.65
CA GLN A 20 -7.01 3.05 3.95
C GLN A 20 -5.52 3.23 4.19
N LEU A 21 -5.15 4.42 4.66
CA LEU A 21 -3.75 4.72 4.99
C LEU A 21 -3.54 4.48 6.48
N THR A 22 -2.79 3.43 6.81
CA THR A 22 -2.49 3.17 8.22
C THR A 22 -1.51 4.20 8.76
N GLU A 23 -1.44 4.30 10.06
CA GLU A 23 -0.49 5.21 10.69
C GLU A 23 0.96 4.85 10.34
N THR A 24 1.28 3.54 10.31
CA THR A 24 2.62 3.11 9.93
C THR A 24 2.97 3.49 8.51
N PHE A 25 2.01 3.41 7.59
CA PHE A 25 2.22 3.85 6.23
C PHE A 25 2.50 5.36 6.17
N GLN A 26 1.68 6.15 6.85
CA GLN A 26 1.84 7.59 6.84
C GLN A 26 3.18 8.02 7.42
N LYS A 27 3.65 7.34 8.47
CA LYS A 27 4.97 7.59 9.03
C LYS A 27 6.08 7.26 8.05
N SER A 28 5.92 6.17 7.29
CA SER A 28 6.93 5.79 6.30
C SER A 28 7.03 6.83 5.18
N ILE A 29 5.89 7.38 4.75
CA ILE A 29 5.88 8.43 3.73
C ILE A 29 6.57 9.69 4.25
N LYS A 30 6.29 10.06 5.47
CA LYS A 30 6.90 11.24 6.08
C LYS A 30 8.41 11.11 6.14
N ALA A 31 8.90 9.92 6.49
CA ALA A 31 10.35 9.66 6.52
C ALA A 31 10.95 9.69 5.12
N LEU A 32 10.30 9.07 4.15
CA LEU A 32 10.80 9.05 2.77
C LEU A 32 10.83 10.44 2.14
N LYS A 33 9.89 11.29 2.49
CA LYS A 33 9.79 12.62 1.90
C LYS A 33 11.04 13.47 2.14
N LYS A 34 11.76 13.21 3.20
CA LYS A 34 12.99 13.95 3.52
C LYS A 34 14.04 13.76 2.43
N LYS A 35 14.08 12.58 1.82
CA LYS A 35 15.05 12.25 0.78
C LYS A 35 14.44 12.26 -0.61
N TYR A 36 13.16 11.98 -0.71
CA TYR A 36 12.45 11.84 -1.99
C TYR A 36 11.23 12.76 -1.95
N PRO A 37 11.41 14.06 -2.28
CA PRO A 37 10.34 15.06 -2.08
C PRO A 37 9.04 14.75 -2.82
N HIS A 38 9.11 13.98 -3.92
CA HIS A 38 7.92 13.68 -4.72
C HIS A 38 7.29 12.32 -4.41
N VAL A 39 7.69 11.70 -3.27
CA VAL A 39 7.19 10.37 -2.93
C VAL A 39 5.66 10.31 -2.84
N LYS A 40 5.02 11.33 -2.30
CA LYS A 40 3.55 11.33 -2.19
C LYS A 40 2.89 11.29 -3.56
N ASP A 41 3.39 12.07 -4.49
CA ASP A 41 2.82 12.10 -5.84
C ASP A 41 3.03 10.77 -6.55
N ASP A 42 4.22 10.18 -6.39
CA ASP A 42 4.54 8.90 -7.01
C ASP A 42 3.63 7.80 -6.47
N LEU A 43 3.40 7.79 -5.16
CA LEU A 43 2.55 6.77 -4.55
C LEU A 43 1.07 7.01 -4.82
N LEU A 44 0.66 8.26 -4.98
CA LEU A 44 -0.74 8.58 -5.22
C LEU A 44 -1.25 7.90 -6.50
N GLY A 45 -0.44 7.87 -7.54
CA GLY A 45 -0.82 7.19 -8.77
C GLY A 45 -1.08 5.70 -8.54
N GLN A 46 -0.23 5.07 -7.71
CA GLN A 46 -0.41 3.66 -7.39
C GLN A 46 -1.64 3.43 -6.50
N ILE A 47 -1.91 4.35 -5.59
CA ILE A 47 -3.11 4.26 -4.75
C ILE A 47 -4.36 4.28 -5.61
N LYS A 48 -4.40 5.14 -6.61
CA LYS A 48 -5.53 5.20 -7.54
C LYS A 48 -5.68 3.90 -8.32
N ALA A 49 -4.56 3.29 -8.71
CA ALA A 49 -4.60 2.01 -9.40
C ALA A 49 -5.16 0.91 -8.48
N LEU A 50 -4.78 0.92 -7.21
CA LEU A 50 -5.29 -0.05 -6.24
C LEU A 50 -6.79 0.09 -6.01
N GLU A 51 -7.31 1.30 -6.06
CA GLU A 51 -8.76 1.53 -5.93
C GLU A 51 -9.54 0.81 -7.01
N LYS A 52 -8.92 0.59 -8.16
CA LYS A 52 -9.57 -0.09 -9.28
C LYS A 52 -9.23 -1.57 -9.33
N ASP A 53 -8.05 -1.95 -8.91
CA ASP A 53 -7.58 -3.33 -9.06
C ASP A 53 -6.55 -3.68 -7.99
N PRO A 54 -6.97 -4.40 -6.94
CA PRO A 54 -6.04 -4.81 -5.88
C PRO A 54 -5.02 -5.85 -6.32
N PHE A 55 -5.21 -6.47 -7.48
CA PHE A 55 -4.29 -7.48 -8.00
C PHE A 55 -3.08 -6.92 -8.73
N VAL A 56 -2.91 -5.59 -8.75
CA VAL A 56 -1.75 -5.00 -9.45
C VAL A 56 -0.41 -5.37 -8.81
N GLY A 57 -0.41 -5.73 -7.52
CA GLY A 57 0.79 -6.22 -6.86
C GLY A 57 0.89 -7.72 -6.91
N ASP A 58 1.89 -8.24 -6.23
CA ASP A 58 2.12 -9.68 -6.09
C ASP A 58 1.95 -10.10 -4.65
N PRO A 59 1.30 -11.24 -4.39
CA PRO A 59 1.17 -11.71 -3.01
C PRO A 59 2.54 -12.15 -2.49
N ILE A 60 2.82 -11.81 -1.24
CA ILE A 60 4.03 -12.26 -0.58
C ILE A 60 3.78 -13.66 -0.04
N PRO A 61 4.64 -14.65 -0.37
CA PRO A 61 4.43 -16.02 0.09
C PRO A 61 4.33 -16.14 1.60
N GLY A 62 3.49 -17.05 2.06
CA GLY A 62 3.35 -17.34 3.48
C GLY A 62 2.27 -16.55 4.20
N TRP A 63 1.48 -15.75 3.47
CA TRP A 63 0.45 -14.91 4.08
C TRP A 63 -0.94 -15.13 3.50
N ASN A 64 -1.20 -16.30 2.95
CA ASN A 64 -2.50 -16.69 2.40
C ASN A 64 -3.07 -15.69 1.40
N LYS A 65 -2.18 -15.08 0.61
CA LYS A 65 -2.57 -14.06 -0.38
C LYS A 65 -3.30 -12.86 0.26
N GLU A 66 -2.87 -12.51 1.46
CA GLU A 66 -3.43 -11.33 2.14
C GLU A 66 -2.44 -10.18 2.24
N ILE A 67 -1.15 -10.48 2.10
CA ILE A 67 -0.11 -9.44 2.09
C ILE A 67 0.47 -9.35 0.70
N TRP A 68 0.50 -8.14 0.18
CA TRP A 68 0.86 -7.88 -1.21
C TRP A 68 1.94 -6.82 -1.30
N LYS A 69 2.71 -6.91 -2.36
CA LYS A 69 3.80 -5.97 -2.63
C LYS A 69 3.66 -5.44 -4.05
N VAL A 70 3.78 -4.13 -4.21
CA VAL A 70 3.76 -3.51 -5.53
C VAL A 70 4.93 -2.56 -5.67
N ARG A 71 5.49 -2.50 -6.88
CA ARG A 71 6.62 -1.64 -7.20
C ARG A 71 6.12 -0.30 -7.72
N VAL A 72 6.74 0.77 -7.26
CA VAL A 72 6.37 2.12 -7.69
C VAL A 72 7.63 2.86 -8.10
N ALA A 73 7.64 3.41 -9.31
CA ALA A 73 8.78 4.19 -9.77
C ALA A 73 8.89 5.48 -8.97
N SER A 74 10.11 5.91 -8.71
CA SER A 74 10.38 7.19 -8.05
C SER A 74 10.75 8.23 -9.10
N SER A 75 10.05 9.36 -9.10
CA SER A 75 10.39 10.45 -10.00
C SER A 75 11.67 11.17 -9.57
N ASP A 76 12.06 10.99 -8.31
CA ASP A 76 13.31 11.58 -7.79
C ASP A 76 14.53 10.74 -8.14
N VAL A 77 14.32 9.46 -8.49
CA VAL A 77 15.41 8.54 -8.83
C VAL A 77 15.04 7.84 -10.13
N LYS A 78 15.69 8.21 -11.21
CA LYS A 78 15.31 7.75 -12.55
C LYS A 78 15.83 6.35 -12.88
N LYS A 79 15.36 5.35 -12.12
CA LYS A 79 15.73 3.96 -12.34
C LYS A 79 14.52 3.06 -12.57
N GLY A 80 13.37 3.68 -12.88
CA GLY A 80 12.14 2.96 -13.12
C GLY A 80 11.65 2.22 -11.87
N LYS A 81 10.75 1.26 -12.08
CA LYS A 81 10.14 0.55 -10.95
C LYS A 81 11.12 -0.34 -10.19
N ARG A 82 12.17 -0.79 -10.86
CA ARG A 82 13.17 -1.64 -10.23
C ARG A 82 13.93 -0.91 -9.13
N GLY A 83 14.17 0.37 -9.32
CA GLY A 83 14.92 1.16 -8.36
C GLY A 83 14.06 2.10 -7.52
N GLY A 84 12.75 1.92 -7.55
CA GLY A 84 11.85 2.81 -6.84
C GLY A 84 11.43 2.29 -5.48
N TYR A 85 10.16 2.56 -5.16
CA TYR A 85 9.58 2.18 -3.88
C TYR A 85 8.93 0.82 -3.96
N ARG A 86 8.79 0.22 -2.78
CA ARG A 86 7.93 -0.94 -2.59
C ARG A 86 6.83 -0.53 -1.63
N LEU A 87 5.59 -0.81 -2.03
CA LEU A 87 4.41 -0.54 -1.21
C LEU A 87 3.85 -1.87 -0.75
N ILE A 88 3.73 -2.04 0.56
CA ILE A 88 3.18 -3.27 1.14
C ILE A 88 1.76 -2.98 1.58
N TYR A 89 0.82 -3.83 1.16
CA TYR A 89 -0.56 -3.64 1.53
C TYR A 89 -1.22 -4.94 1.96
N PHE A 90 -2.25 -4.81 2.78
CA PHE A 90 -3.05 -5.91 3.27
C PHE A 90 -4.41 -5.85 2.60
N TRP A 91 -4.79 -6.95 1.97
CA TRP A 91 -6.08 -7.04 1.31
C TRP A 91 -6.54 -8.49 1.24
N LYS A 92 -7.76 -8.73 1.70
CA LYS A 92 -8.41 -10.04 1.58
C LYS A 92 -9.36 -9.99 0.40
N ALA A 93 -9.32 -11.02 -0.45
CA ALA A 93 -10.07 -11.04 -1.70
C ALA A 93 -11.58 -10.86 -1.51
N THR A 94 -12.10 -11.21 -0.34
CA THR A 94 -13.53 -11.08 -0.04
C THR A 94 -13.92 -9.71 0.49
N GLU A 95 -12.96 -8.80 0.62
CA GLU A 95 -13.22 -7.51 1.24
C GLU A 95 -12.98 -6.36 0.28
N VAL A 96 -13.65 -5.23 0.54
CA VAL A 96 -13.46 -4.03 -0.29
C VAL A 96 -12.41 -3.08 0.25
N LYS A 97 -11.88 -3.35 1.44
CA LYS A 97 -10.87 -2.48 2.06
C LYS A 97 -9.47 -2.96 1.82
N ILE A 98 -8.59 -2.04 1.44
CA ILE A 98 -7.17 -2.29 1.25
C ILE A 98 -6.44 -1.41 2.25
N TYR A 99 -5.57 -2.00 3.06
CA TYR A 99 -4.81 -1.24 4.06
C TYR A 99 -3.37 -1.10 3.60
N LEU A 100 -2.92 0.14 3.39
CA LEU A 100 -1.53 0.40 3.05
C LEU A 100 -0.72 0.35 4.34
N LEU A 101 0.24 -0.56 4.42
CA LEU A 101 0.96 -0.83 5.65
C LEU A 101 2.27 -0.05 5.77
N VAL A 102 3.05 -0.01 4.69
CA VAL A 102 4.34 0.68 4.69
C VAL A 102 4.83 0.84 3.27
N ALA A 103 5.61 1.89 3.03
CA ALA A 103 6.37 2.04 1.81
C ALA A 103 7.84 2.18 2.19
N TYR A 104 8.72 1.63 1.36
CA TYR A 104 10.16 1.78 1.56
C TYR A 104 10.84 1.91 0.20
N PHE A 105 12.05 2.48 0.21
CA PHE A 105 12.83 2.63 -1.01
C PHE A 105 13.72 1.42 -1.16
N LYS A 106 13.65 0.75 -2.32
CA LYS A 106 14.38 -0.48 -2.54
C LYS A 106 15.87 -0.32 -2.38
N GLY A 107 16.42 0.83 -2.75
CA GLY A 107 17.84 1.08 -2.60
C GLY A 107 18.35 1.10 -1.17
N GLU A 108 17.44 1.36 -0.23
CA GLU A 108 17.78 1.41 1.20
C GLU A 108 17.42 0.12 1.93
N LYS A 109 16.45 -0.63 1.40
CA LYS A 109 15.98 -1.86 2.01
C LYS A 109 15.51 -2.80 0.91
N ALA A 110 16.23 -3.89 0.73
CA ALA A 110 15.96 -4.80 -0.38
C ALA A 110 14.62 -5.53 -0.24
N GLU A 111 14.32 -6.02 0.94
CA GLU A 111 13.10 -6.79 1.16
C GLU A 111 12.53 -6.53 2.55
N ILE A 112 11.23 -6.73 2.68
CA ILE A 112 10.59 -6.69 3.99
C ILE A 112 10.65 -8.09 4.60
N THR A 113 10.93 -8.18 5.89
CA THR A 113 11.03 -9.46 6.57
C THR A 113 9.69 -9.90 7.11
N LYS A 114 9.57 -11.21 7.39
CA LYS A 114 8.37 -11.77 8.00
C LYS A 114 8.05 -11.10 9.32
N LYS A 115 9.07 -10.86 10.13
CA LYS A 115 8.90 -10.21 11.43
C LYS A 115 8.38 -8.78 11.29
N GLU A 116 8.87 -8.06 10.28
CA GLU A 116 8.38 -6.72 10.01
C GLU A 116 6.91 -6.74 9.62
N ILE A 117 6.50 -7.69 8.81
CA ILE A 117 5.09 -7.83 8.42
C ILE A 117 4.23 -8.13 9.65
N GLU A 118 4.70 -9.04 10.52
CA GLU A 118 3.98 -9.36 11.74
C GLU A 118 3.78 -8.12 12.61
N THR A 119 4.81 -7.30 12.72
CA THR A 119 4.72 -6.05 13.48
C THR A 119 3.70 -5.09 12.86
N LEU A 120 3.73 -4.97 11.53
CA LEU A 120 2.79 -4.10 10.84
C LEU A 120 1.34 -4.55 11.04
N LEU A 121 1.09 -5.86 10.98
CA LEU A 121 -0.26 -6.38 11.19
C LEU A 121 -0.73 -6.17 12.62
N LYS A 122 0.18 -6.32 13.58
CA LYS A 122 -0.15 -6.08 14.98
C LYS A 122 -0.56 -4.62 15.18
N LYS A 123 0.18 -3.70 14.59
CA LYS A 123 -0.15 -2.28 14.68
C LYS A 123 -1.45 -1.95 13.97
N LEU A 124 -1.71 -2.60 12.84
CA LEU A 124 -2.98 -2.42 12.14
C LEU A 124 -4.14 -2.85 13.02
N ASN A 125 -4.04 -4.00 13.67
CA ASN A 125 -5.09 -4.47 14.56
C ASN A 125 -5.34 -3.49 15.70
N GLN A 126 -4.28 -2.95 16.27
CA GLN A 126 -4.41 -1.95 17.33
C GLN A 126 -5.12 -0.69 16.84
N GLU A 127 -4.77 -0.24 15.64
CA GLU A 127 -5.38 0.93 15.04
C GLU A 127 -6.86 0.71 14.79
N LEU A 128 -7.23 -0.46 14.28
CA LEU A 128 -8.63 -0.80 14.01
C LEU A 128 -9.44 -0.88 15.31
N GLU A 129 -8.87 -1.43 16.36
CA GLU A 129 -9.55 -1.48 17.65
C GLU A 129 -9.82 -0.09 18.20
N MET A 130 -8.89 0.83 18.06
CA MET A 130 -9.07 2.20 18.51
C MET A 130 -10.17 2.90 17.71
N THR A 131 -10.25 2.59 16.42
CA THR A 131 -11.27 3.20 15.57
C THR A 131 -12.67 2.74 15.94
N LEU A 132 -12.80 1.49 16.42
CA LEU A 132 -14.11 0.93 16.79
C LEU A 132 -14.59 1.39 18.17
N LYS A 133 -13.75 2.01 18.95
CA LYS A 133 -14.13 2.56 20.25
C LYS A 133 -14.65 4.03 20.14
#